data_aa9fce75ff5aeab220dd2d950e326ea4
#
_entry.id   aa9fce75ff5aeab220dd2d950e326ea4
#
_cell.length_a   1.000
_cell.length_b   1.000
_cell.length_c   1.000
_cell.angle_alpha   90.00
_cell.angle_beta   90.00
_cell.angle_gamma   90.00
#
_symmetry.space_group_name_H-M   'P 1'
#
loop_
_entity.id
_entity.type
_entity.pdbx_description
1 polymer ?
#
loop_
_entity_poly.entity_id
_entity_poly.type
_entity_poly.pdbx_seq_one_letter_code
_entity_poly.pdbx_strand_id
1 'polypeptide(L)'
;VYEARPNVTADAAGICLKSGNACVLRGGSLAAKSCAAIAHVLHDAAVSAGMPAGCIGIIESTDRAAADVLMGLRGVVDVLVPRGGAGLIAHCVDCAKVPVIETGTGNCHVYVHSTADFDMARNIVVNAKCRRYGVCNACETLLVDQSVAEHFLPELFGMLADKGVRIHGDELACKAALAAGEKRLPTDAALQVERASEQDWETEYLSPDLAVRCVSGPEQAIAHINRYGTMHSEAIVADPKLAEGAAAIE
;
A
#
# COMPACT_ATOMS: atom_id res chain seq x y z
N VAL A 1 -14.32 -2.40 11.70
CA VAL A 1 -14.46 -3.67 10.94
C VAL A 1 -13.14 -3.97 10.24
N TYR A 2 -12.60 -5.19 10.40
CA TYR A 2 -11.27 -5.50 9.85
C TYR A 2 -11.18 -6.99 9.42
N GLU A 3 -10.17 -7.29 8.60
CA GLU A 3 -9.92 -8.65 8.11
C GLU A 3 -9.12 -9.51 9.12
N ALA A 4 -8.27 -10.39 8.62
CA ALA A 4 -7.67 -11.49 9.37
C ALA A 4 -6.38 -11.13 10.15
N ARG A 5 -6.17 -9.87 10.55
CA ARG A 5 -5.00 -9.46 11.36
C ARG A 5 -5.36 -9.30 12.82
N PRO A 6 -5.08 -10.28 13.71
CA PRO A 6 -5.51 -10.22 15.10
C PRO A 6 -4.96 -9.03 15.90
N ASN A 7 -3.74 -8.56 15.59
CA ASN A 7 -3.13 -7.41 16.25
C ASN A 7 -3.92 -6.10 16.05
N VAL A 8 -4.70 -5.97 14.97
CA VAL A 8 -5.58 -4.82 14.75
C VAL A 8 -6.59 -4.66 15.87
N THR A 9 -6.99 -5.76 16.51
CA THR A 9 -7.86 -5.74 17.70
C THR A 9 -7.25 -4.89 18.82
N ALA A 10 -5.96 -5.11 19.11
CA ALA A 10 -5.25 -4.37 20.15
C ALA A 10 -4.95 -2.93 19.74
N ASP A 11 -4.52 -2.73 18.50
CA ASP A 11 -4.20 -1.40 17.96
C ASP A 11 -5.44 -0.49 17.99
N ALA A 12 -6.56 -0.97 17.47
CA ALA A 12 -7.81 -0.21 17.42
C ALA A 12 -8.36 0.08 18.83
N ALA A 13 -8.39 -0.93 19.71
CA ALA A 13 -8.83 -0.74 21.09
C ALA A 13 -7.96 0.29 21.83
N GLY A 14 -6.63 0.17 21.71
CA GLY A 14 -5.69 1.07 22.37
C GLY A 14 -5.84 2.52 21.92
N ILE A 15 -5.98 2.75 20.60
CA ILE A 15 -6.17 4.10 20.04
C ILE A 15 -7.52 4.69 20.49
N CYS A 16 -8.60 3.90 20.42
CA CYS A 16 -9.93 4.35 20.86
C CYS A 16 -9.92 4.73 22.34
N LEU A 17 -9.45 3.86 23.22
CA LEU A 17 -9.41 4.14 24.66
C LEU A 17 -8.53 5.36 24.98
N LYS A 18 -7.35 5.46 24.35
CA LYS A 18 -6.43 6.59 24.58
C LYS A 18 -7.02 7.92 24.14
N SER A 19 -7.89 7.92 23.14
CA SER A 19 -8.62 9.12 22.67
C SER A 19 -9.97 9.35 23.36
N GLY A 20 -10.30 8.55 24.39
CA GLY A 20 -11.54 8.71 25.16
C GLY A 20 -12.79 8.12 24.49
N ASN A 21 -12.62 7.23 23.53
CA ASN A 21 -13.71 6.59 22.78
C ASN A 21 -13.91 5.14 23.22
N ALA A 22 -15.16 4.67 23.23
CA ALA A 22 -15.45 3.24 23.23
C ALA A 22 -15.30 2.68 21.81
N CYS A 23 -15.09 1.36 21.69
CA CYS A 23 -15.01 0.71 20.39
C CYS A 23 -15.80 -0.60 20.34
N VAL A 24 -16.41 -0.86 19.18
CA VAL A 24 -17.02 -2.14 18.83
C VAL A 24 -16.21 -2.75 17.70
N LEU A 25 -15.59 -3.88 17.98
CA LEU A 25 -14.67 -4.57 17.06
C LEU A 25 -15.39 -5.69 16.31
N ARG A 26 -15.06 -5.87 15.03
CA ARG A 26 -15.54 -7.00 14.23
C ARG A 26 -14.41 -7.47 13.33
N GLY A 27 -13.78 -8.59 13.70
CA GLY A 27 -12.71 -9.22 12.93
C GLY A 27 -13.24 -10.16 11.82
N GLY A 28 -12.40 -10.48 10.87
CA GLY A 28 -12.70 -11.47 9.83
C GLY A 28 -12.77 -12.90 10.39
N SER A 29 -13.45 -13.79 9.65
CA SER A 29 -13.72 -15.17 10.09
C SER A 29 -12.46 -15.99 10.35
N LEU A 30 -11.38 -15.77 9.59
CA LEU A 30 -10.13 -16.53 9.72
C LEU A 30 -9.43 -16.33 11.08
N ALA A 31 -9.61 -15.19 11.71
CA ALA A 31 -8.97 -14.83 12.97
C ALA A 31 -9.98 -14.58 14.11
N ALA A 32 -11.25 -14.92 13.93
CA ALA A 32 -12.34 -14.57 14.86
C ALA A 32 -12.04 -14.96 16.30
N LYS A 33 -11.59 -16.20 16.54
CA LYS A 33 -11.27 -16.70 17.90
C LYS A 33 -10.12 -15.92 18.55
N SER A 34 -9.07 -15.63 17.78
CA SER A 34 -7.92 -14.85 18.29
C SER A 34 -8.33 -13.39 18.57
N CYS A 35 -9.12 -12.79 17.69
CA CYS A 35 -9.65 -11.44 17.89
C CYS A 35 -10.54 -11.36 19.14
N ALA A 36 -11.43 -12.34 19.35
CA ALA A 36 -12.28 -12.41 20.55
C ALA A 36 -11.44 -12.53 21.82
N ALA A 37 -10.47 -13.44 21.86
CA ALA A 37 -9.59 -13.62 23.00
C ALA A 37 -8.82 -12.34 23.35
N ILE A 38 -8.25 -11.65 22.36
CA ILE A 38 -7.53 -10.39 22.56
C ILE A 38 -8.50 -9.31 23.10
N ALA A 39 -9.69 -9.18 22.51
CA ALA A 39 -10.65 -8.17 22.92
C ALA A 39 -11.13 -8.38 24.37
N HIS A 40 -11.39 -9.63 24.78
CA HIS A 40 -11.79 -9.95 26.16
C HIS A 40 -10.67 -9.63 27.16
N VAL A 41 -9.42 -10.03 26.88
CA VAL A 41 -8.28 -9.72 27.75
C VAL A 41 -8.10 -8.19 27.89
N LEU A 42 -8.22 -7.44 26.82
CA LEU A 42 -8.10 -5.98 26.84
C LEU A 42 -9.28 -5.33 27.59
N HIS A 43 -10.50 -5.82 27.39
CA HIS A 43 -11.69 -5.36 28.10
C HIS A 43 -11.53 -5.55 29.61
N ASP A 44 -11.17 -6.77 30.03
CA ASP A 44 -11.05 -7.10 31.46
C ASP A 44 -9.94 -6.31 32.14
N ALA A 45 -8.80 -6.12 31.45
CA ALA A 45 -7.73 -5.27 31.94
C ALA A 45 -8.15 -3.80 32.05
N ALA A 46 -8.87 -3.27 31.06
CA ALA A 46 -9.36 -1.90 31.09
C ALA A 46 -10.36 -1.66 32.23
N VAL A 47 -11.31 -2.57 32.40
CA VAL A 47 -12.28 -2.50 33.50
C VAL A 47 -11.59 -2.61 34.87
N SER A 48 -10.61 -3.51 35.01
CA SER A 48 -9.81 -3.64 36.23
C SER A 48 -9.00 -2.37 36.55
N ALA A 49 -8.64 -1.60 35.51
CA ALA A 49 -7.98 -0.30 35.65
C ALA A 49 -8.95 0.88 35.86
N GLY A 50 -10.25 0.62 36.03
CA GLY A 50 -11.26 1.63 36.33
C GLY A 50 -11.98 2.20 35.10
N MET A 51 -11.80 1.62 33.91
CA MET A 51 -12.57 2.01 32.74
C MET A 51 -14.02 1.52 32.82
N PRO A 52 -14.99 2.21 32.21
CA PRO A 52 -16.37 1.75 32.16
C PRO A 52 -16.52 0.36 31.53
N ALA A 53 -17.42 -0.46 32.08
CA ALA A 53 -17.81 -1.71 31.41
C ALA A 53 -18.37 -1.41 30.00
N GLY A 54 -17.98 -2.21 29.04
CA GLY A 54 -18.39 -1.99 27.62
C GLY A 54 -17.54 -0.99 26.86
N CYS A 55 -16.44 -0.47 27.40
CA CYS A 55 -15.51 0.41 26.68
C CYS A 55 -14.86 -0.30 25.46
N ILE A 56 -14.74 -1.62 25.49
CA ILE A 56 -14.34 -2.47 24.35
C ILE A 56 -15.39 -3.55 24.17
N GLY A 57 -16.04 -3.59 23.02
CA GLY A 57 -16.93 -4.66 22.59
C GLY A 57 -16.39 -5.40 21.39
N ILE A 58 -16.78 -6.67 21.21
CA ILE A 58 -16.46 -7.45 20.02
C ILE A 58 -17.68 -8.21 19.53
N ILE A 59 -17.91 -8.18 18.22
CA ILE A 59 -18.91 -9.01 17.55
C ILE A 59 -18.23 -10.31 17.15
N GLU A 60 -18.58 -11.40 17.85
CA GLU A 60 -17.99 -12.73 17.64
C GLU A 60 -18.60 -13.48 16.45
N SER A 61 -19.77 -13.03 15.97
CA SER A 61 -20.39 -13.62 14.78
C SER A 61 -19.49 -13.44 13.57
N THR A 62 -19.22 -14.55 12.87
CA THR A 62 -18.49 -14.58 11.61
C THR A 62 -19.37 -14.30 10.40
N ASP A 63 -20.68 -14.22 10.59
CA ASP A 63 -21.64 -13.90 9.52
C ASP A 63 -21.41 -12.47 9.00
N ARG A 64 -21.46 -12.32 7.69
CA ARG A 64 -21.35 -10.99 7.04
C ARG A 64 -22.54 -10.10 7.40
N ALA A 65 -23.72 -10.67 7.59
CA ALA A 65 -24.91 -9.94 8.02
C ALA A 65 -24.70 -9.19 9.36
N ALA A 66 -23.86 -9.71 10.27
CA ALA A 66 -23.53 -9.00 11.51
C ALA A 66 -22.75 -7.71 11.26
N ALA A 67 -21.89 -7.68 10.21
CA ALA A 67 -21.20 -6.45 9.81
C ALA A 67 -22.20 -5.45 9.18
N ASP A 68 -23.12 -5.93 8.35
CA ASP A 68 -24.14 -5.08 7.72
C ASP A 68 -25.06 -4.44 8.77
N VAL A 69 -25.43 -5.19 9.81
CA VAL A 69 -26.18 -4.64 10.96
C VAL A 69 -25.37 -3.53 11.63
N LEU A 70 -24.09 -3.77 11.94
CA LEU A 70 -23.21 -2.76 12.56
C LEU A 70 -23.12 -1.48 11.72
N MET A 71 -22.95 -1.63 10.40
CA MET A 71 -22.90 -0.53 9.46
C MET A 71 -24.21 0.26 9.38
N GLY A 72 -25.33 -0.36 9.75
CA GLY A 72 -26.65 0.24 9.79
C GLY A 72 -26.98 1.02 11.08
N LEU A 73 -26.18 0.93 12.15
CA LEU A 73 -26.48 1.46 13.49
C LEU A 73 -26.26 2.97 13.61
N ARG A 74 -26.88 3.75 12.74
CA ARG A 74 -26.85 5.22 12.77
C ARG A 74 -27.43 5.74 14.08
N GLY A 75 -26.70 6.66 14.74
CA GLY A 75 -27.08 7.24 16.03
C GLY A 75 -26.72 6.36 17.24
N VAL A 76 -26.13 5.18 17.01
CA VAL A 76 -25.54 4.32 18.05
C VAL A 76 -24.04 4.20 17.86
N VAL A 77 -23.59 4.10 16.61
CA VAL A 77 -22.19 4.14 16.20
C VAL A 77 -21.94 5.48 15.53
N ASP A 78 -20.94 6.22 16.00
CA ASP A 78 -20.60 7.55 15.49
C ASP A 78 -19.79 7.49 14.22
N VAL A 79 -18.86 6.52 14.12
CA VAL A 79 -17.98 6.38 12.98
C VAL A 79 -17.56 4.91 12.76
N LEU A 80 -17.47 4.52 11.51
CA LEU A 80 -16.95 3.22 11.08
C LEU A 80 -15.56 3.40 10.47
N VAL A 81 -14.61 2.59 10.92
CA VAL A 81 -13.24 2.56 10.37
C VAL A 81 -12.99 1.15 9.80
N PRO A 82 -13.12 0.94 8.49
CA PRO A 82 -12.78 -0.32 7.86
C PRO A 82 -11.25 -0.47 7.70
N ARG A 83 -10.76 -1.69 7.91
CA ARG A 83 -9.34 -2.06 7.73
C ARG A 83 -9.25 -3.39 6.99
N GLY A 84 -8.87 -3.37 5.73
CA GLY A 84 -8.77 -4.57 4.91
C GLY A 84 -8.54 -4.27 3.45
N GLY A 85 -8.79 -5.24 2.59
CA GLY A 85 -8.66 -5.08 1.14
C GLY A 85 -9.77 -4.22 0.53
N ALA A 86 -9.56 -3.81 -0.72
CA ALA A 86 -10.45 -2.91 -1.45
C ALA A 86 -11.93 -3.33 -1.43
N GLY A 87 -12.20 -4.65 -1.51
CA GLY A 87 -13.57 -5.16 -1.49
C GLY A 87 -14.32 -4.92 -0.18
N LEU A 88 -13.64 -5.03 0.99
CA LEU A 88 -14.24 -4.69 2.27
C LEU A 88 -14.48 -3.20 2.40
N ILE A 89 -13.50 -2.39 1.98
CA ILE A 89 -13.57 -0.93 2.07
C ILE A 89 -14.72 -0.42 1.19
N ALA A 90 -14.78 -0.85 -0.07
CA ALA A 90 -15.86 -0.48 -1.00
C ALA A 90 -17.24 -0.88 -0.43
N HIS A 91 -17.38 -2.11 0.08
CA HIS A 91 -18.63 -2.55 0.69
C HIS A 91 -19.05 -1.67 1.89
N CYS A 92 -18.08 -1.27 2.73
CA CYS A 92 -18.37 -0.37 3.85
C CYS A 92 -18.81 1.02 3.38
N VAL A 93 -18.14 1.58 2.36
CA VAL A 93 -18.49 2.89 1.79
C VAL A 93 -19.87 2.87 1.15
N ASP A 94 -20.18 1.83 0.38
CA ASP A 94 -21.44 1.73 -0.37
C ASP A 94 -22.65 1.43 0.52
N CYS A 95 -22.46 0.66 1.60
CA CYS A 95 -23.57 0.11 2.39
C CYS A 95 -23.77 0.77 3.75
N ALA A 96 -22.74 1.47 4.30
CA ALA A 96 -22.87 2.03 5.64
C ALA A 96 -23.80 3.24 5.69
N LYS A 97 -24.65 3.26 6.74
CA LYS A 97 -25.45 4.43 7.13
C LYS A 97 -24.75 5.27 8.20
N VAL A 98 -23.66 4.76 8.75
CA VAL A 98 -22.75 5.40 9.69
C VAL A 98 -21.66 6.10 8.87
N PRO A 99 -21.17 7.29 9.26
CA PRO A 99 -19.99 7.90 8.65
C PRO A 99 -18.81 6.93 8.59
N VAL A 100 -18.11 6.87 7.46
CA VAL A 100 -16.97 5.97 7.23
C VAL A 100 -15.70 6.78 7.10
N ILE A 101 -14.65 6.40 7.84
CA ILE A 101 -13.29 6.85 7.60
C ILE A 101 -12.58 5.72 6.87
N GLU A 102 -12.53 5.83 5.56
CA GLU A 102 -11.90 4.84 4.71
C GLU A 102 -10.39 5.08 4.54
N THR A 103 -9.67 3.99 4.28
CA THR A 103 -8.31 4.05 3.73
C THR A 103 -8.37 3.52 2.31
N GLY A 104 -7.78 4.25 1.36
CA GLY A 104 -7.69 3.80 -0.03
C GLY A 104 -6.79 2.57 -0.19
N THR A 105 -6.73 2.05 -1.40
CA THR A 105 -5.69 1.12 -1.86
C THR A 105 -4.35 1.85 -1.95
N GLY A 106 -3.23 1.12 -1.93
CA GLY A 106 -1.89 1.71 -1.95
C GLY A 106 -1.21 1.55 -3.31
N ASN A 107 -1.69 2.21 -4.37
CA ASN A 107 -0.93 2.29 -5.63
C ASN A 107 0.16 3.37 -5.50
N CYS A 108 1.25 2.99 -4.84
CA CYS A 108 2.32 3.91 -4.47
C CYS A 108 3.41 3.98 -5.54
N HIS A 109 3.93 5.20 -5.76
CA HIS A 109 4.94 5.47 -6.78
C HIS A 109 6.28 5.83 -6.17
N VAL A 110 7.34 5.47 -6.90
CA VAL A 110 8.67 6.06 -6.72
C VAL A 110 9.07 6.70 -8.04
N TYR A 111 9.39 7.99 -8.03
CA TYR A 111 9.92 8.69 -9.19
C TYR A 111 11.42 8.92 -9.05
N VAL A 112 12.20 8.44 -10.02
CA VAL A 112 13.64 8.66 -10.12
C VAL A 112 13.91 9.75 -11.15
N HIS A 113 14.31 10.91 -10.64
CA HIS A 113 14.65 12.08 -11.44
C HIS A 113 16.04 11.95 -12.07
N SER A 114 16.31 12.69 -13.16
CA SER A 114 17.60 12.69 -13.87
C SER A 114 18.81 13.08 -12.99
N THR A 115 18.60 13.81 -11.90
CA THR A 115 19.65 14.22 -10.94
C THR A 115 19.83 13.26 -9.79
N ALA A 116 19.13 12.14 -9.75
CA ALA A 116 19.20 11.18 -8.66
C ALA A 116 20.60 10.54 -8.53
N ASP A 117 21.01 10.28 -7.31
CA ASP A 117 22.08 9.30 -7.05
C ASP A 117 21.53 7.90 -7.37
N PHE A 118 22.08 7.24 -8.39
CA PHE A 118 21.54 5.98 -8.91
C PHE A 118 21.69 4.82 -7.94
N ASP A 119 22.78 4.77 -7.16
CA ASP A 119 22.98 3.70 -6.18
C ASP A 119 21.95 3.82 -5.05
N MET A 120 21.74 5.04 -4.57
CA MET A 120 20.70 5.33 -3.58
C MET A 120 19.31 5.02 -4.16
N ALA A 121 19.01 5.45 -5.39
CA ALA A 121 17.72 5.20 -6.04
C ALA A 121 17.43 3.72 -6.21
N ARG A 122 18.40 2.90 -6.67
CA ARG A 122 18.25 1.44 -6.78
C ARG A 122 17.94 0.80 -5.43
N ASN A 123 18.68 1.17 -4.40
CA ASN A 123 18.46 0.65 -3.05
C ASN A 123 17.08 1.03 -2.51
N ILE A 124 16.60 2.25 -2.75
CA ILE A 124 15.27 2.71 -2.37
C ILE A 124 14.21 1.88 -3.09
N VAL A 125 14.28 1.73 -4.42
CA VAL A 125 13.29 0.99 -5.21
C VAL A 125 13.25 -0.48 -4.80
N VAL A 126 14.41 -1.14 -4.68
CA VAL A 126 14.48 -2.54 -4.24
C VAL A 126 13.91 -2.71 -2.84
N ASN A 127 14.20 -1.81 -1.91
CA ASN A 127 13.63 -1.87 -0.57
C ASN A 127 12.12 -1.61 -0.59
N ALA A 128 11.66 -0.57 -1.29
CA ALA A 128 10.26 -0.19 -1.36
C ALA A 128 9.38 -1.30 -1.97
N LYS A 129 9.89 -2.03 -2.98
CA LYS A 129 9.17 -3.16 -3.57
C LYS A 129 9.36 -4.46 -2.81
N CYS A 130 10.62 -4.84 -2.51
CA CYS A 130 10.95 -6.21 -2.18
C CYS A 130 10.97 -6.53 -0.68
N ARG A 131 10.95 -5.52 0.20
CA ARG A 131 10.95 -5.77 1.65
C ARG A 131 9.71 -6.52 2.10
N ARG A 132 8.54 -6.17 1.56
CA ARG A 132 7.27 -6.82 1.84
C ARG A 132 6.24 -6.44 0.77
N TYR A 133 5.92 -7.35 -0.12
CA TYR A 133 5.00 -7.10 -1.25
C TYR A 133 3.57 -6.77 -0.82
N GLY A 134 3.04 -7.48 0.18
CA GLY A 134 1.63 -7.39 0.58
C GLY A 134 1.32 -6.28 1.60
N VAL A 135 2.00 -5.13 1.52
CA VAL A 135 1.69 -3.95 2.33
C VAL A 135 1.30 -2.78 1.42
N CYS A 136 0.35 -1.98 1.89
CA CYS A 136 -0.25 -0.88 1.12
C CYS A 136 0.73 0.23 0.72
N ASN A 137 1.92 0.32 1.31
CA ASN A 137 2.96 1.28 0.95
C ASN A 137 4.14 0.65 0.20
N ALA A 138 3.99 -0.58 -0.32
CA ALA A 138 4.95 -1.13 -1.26
C ALA A 138 4.92 -0.31 -2.56
N CYS A 139 6.08 -0.16 -3.21
CA CYS A 139 6.13 0.45 -4.54
C CYS A 139 5.41 -0.45 -5.54
N GLU A 140 4.39 0.09 -6.22
CA GLU A 140 3.65 -0.61 -7.25
C GLU A 140 3.98 -0.08 -8.64
N THR A 141 4.31 1.21 -8.73
CA THR A 141 4.75 1.84 -9.98
C THR A 141 6.07 2.59 -9.77
N LEU A 142 7.05 2.32 -10.63
CA LEU A 142 8.29 3.04 -10.75
C LEU A 142 8.23 3.98 -11.96
N LEU A 143 8.42 5.26 -11.72
CA LEU A 143 8.60 6.27 -12.77
C LEU A 143 10.08 6.62 -12.88
N VAL A 144 10.61 6.68 -14.09
CA VAL A 144 12.02 7.00 -14.33
C VAL A 144 12.13 8.08 -15.39
N ASP A 145 12.93 9.10 -15.15
CA ASP A 145 13.24 10.08 -16.19
C ASP A 145 13.86 9.39 -17.40
N GLN A 146 13.28 9.61 -18.59
CA GLN A 146 13.69 8.94 -19.81
C GLN A 146 15.15 9.22 -20.19
N SER A 147 15.70 10.37 -19.78
CA SER A 147 17.09 10.75 -20.08
C SER A 147 18.11 9.84 -19.38
N VAL A 148 17.73 9.16 -18.30
CA VAL A 148 18.60 8.29 -17.52
C VAL A 148 18.21 6.81 -17.58
N ALA A 149 17.09 6.48 -18.21
CA ALA A 149 16.52 5.14 -18.24
C ALA A 149 17.50 4.06 -18.76
N GLU A 150 18.25 4.35 -19.83
CA GLU A 150 19.21 3.41 -20.43
C GLU A 150 20.39 3.07 -19.51
N HIS A 151 20.74 3.95 -18.57
CA HIS A 151 21.83 3.76 -17.63
C HIS A 151 21.34 3.20 -16.30
N PHE A 152 20.16 3.60 -15.85
CA PHE A 152 19.62 3.26 -14.55
C PHE A 152 18.92 1.88 -14.51
N LEU A 153 18.04 1.62 -15.50
CA LEU A 153 17.15 0.46 -15.48
C LEU A 153 17.86 -0.89 -15.61
N PRO A 154 18.89 -1.09 -16.46
CA PRO A 154 19.48 -2.42 -16.63
C PRO A 154 20.02 -3.02 -15.36
N GLU A 155 20.70 -2.27 -14.52
CA GLU A 155 21.24 -2.75 -13.26
C GLU A 155 20.14 -2.96 -12.22
N LEU A 156 19.17 -2.03 -12.12
CA LEU A 156 18.01 -2.20 -11.27
C LEU A 156 17.22 -3.46 -11.61
N PHE A 157 17.01 -3.73 -12.89
CA PHE A 157 16.29 -4.92 -13.33
C PHE A 157 17.01 -6.21 -12.95
N GLY A 158 18.36 -6.21 -12.95
CA GLY A 158 19.14 -7.31 -12.41
C GLY A 158 18.85 -7.55 -10.94
N MET A 159 18.90 -6.50 -10.13
CA MET A 159 18.61 -6.57 -8.68
C MET A 159 17.17 -7.04 -8.39
N LEU A 160 16.20 -6.64 -9.22
CA LEU A 160 14.80 -7.04 -9.09
C LEU A 160 14.57 -8.49 -9.55
N ALA A 161 15.26 -8.94 -10.61
CA ALA A 161 15.21 -10.32 -11.08
C ALA A 161 15.70 -11.30 -9.99
N ASP A 162 16.75 -10.94 -9.25
CA ASP A 162 17.25 -11.72 -8.10
C ASP A 162 16.22 -11.91 -7.00
N LYS A 163 15.24 -11.01 -6.93
CA LYS A 163 14.13 -11.07 -5.98
C LYS A 163 12.88 -11.70 -6.58
N GLY A 164 12.93 -12.14 -7.84
CA GLY A 164 11.81 -12.76 -8.55
C GLY A 164 10.71 -11.76 -8.93
N VAL A 165 11.07 -10.48 -9.06
CA VAL A 165 10.10 -9.43 -9.47
C VAL A 165 9.89 -9.48 -10.97
N ARG A 166 8.62 -9.49 -11.38
CA ARG A 166 8.17 -9.34 -12.75
C ARG A 166 7.96 -7.86 -13.08
N ILE A 167 8.40 -7.44 -14.24
CA ILE A 167 8.32 -6.05 -14.68
C ILE A 167 7.22 -5.91 -15.75
N HIS A 168 6.30 -4.99 -15.53
CA HIS A 168 5.32 -4.52 -16.52
C HIS A 168 5.79 -3.17 -17.04
N GLY A 169 6.52 -3.17 -18.16
CA GLY A 169 7.25 -2.01 -18.68
C GLY A 169 6.56 -1.29 -19.82
N ASP A 170 6.74 0.03 -19.90
CA ASP A 170 6.49 0.74 -21.15
C ASP A 170 7.54 0.37 -22.22
N GLU A 171 7.49 1.01 -23.38
CA GLU A 171 8.38 0.69 -24.49
C GLU A 171 9.86 0.89 -24.15
N LEU A 172 10.20 1.98 -23.46
CA LEU A 172 11.58 2.28 -23.08
C LEU A 172 12.08 1.34 -22.00
N ALA A 173 11.25 1.01 -21.02
CA ALA A 173 11.57 0.04 -19.97
C ALA A 173 11.78 -1.37 -20.56
N CYS A 174 10.91 -1.81 -21.48
CA CYS A 174 11.07 -3.08 -22.17
C CYS A 174 12.37 -3.12 -23.01
N LYS A 175 12.71 -2.04 -23.69
CA LYS A 175 13.97 -1.90 -24.44
C LYS A 175 15.18 -1.98 -23.51
N ALA A 176 15.14 -1.29 -22.37
CA ALA A 176 16.21 -1.35 -21.37
C ALA A 176 16.37 -2.77 -20.78
N ALA A 177 15.28 -3.51 -20.63
CA ALA A 177 15.30 -4.90 -20.17
C ALA A 177 15.97 -5.85 -21.18
N LEU A 178 15.73 -5.68 -22.48
CA LEU A 178 16.41 -6.44 -23.51
C LEU A 178 17.92 -6.19 -23.49
N ALA A 179 18.33 -4.92 -23.36
CA ALA A 179 19.74 -4.56 -23.23
C ALA A 179 20.40 -5.12 -21.95
N ALA A 180 19.63 -5.27 -20.86
CA ALA A 180 20.08 -5.91 -19.64
C ALA A 180 20.28 -7.43 -19.83
N GLY A 181 19.40 -8.09 -20.56
CA GLY A 181 19.52 -9.52 -20.89
C GLY A 181 20.71 -9.85 -21.77
N GLU A 182 21.10 -8.96 -22.67
CA GLU A 182 22.30 -9.09 -23.52
C GLU A 182 23.61 -8.89 -22.72
N LYS A 183 23.61 -8.01 -21.75
CA LYS A 183 24.70 -7.83 -20.76
C LYS A 183 24.46 -8.83 -19.64
N ARG A 184 24.88 -10.08 -19.82
CA ARG A 184 24.82 -11.16 -18.81
C ARG A 184 24.73 -10.57 -17.39
N LEU A 185 23.50 -10.51 -16.86
CA LEU A 185 23.27 -10.10 -15.47
C LEU A 185 24.15 -10.94 -14.57
N PRO A 186 24.69 -10.42 -13.46
CA PRO A 186 25.56 -11.17 -12.57
C PRO A 186 24.86 -12.37 -11.89
N THR A 187 23.62 -12.64 -12.27
CA THR A 187 22.74 -13.63 -11.67
C THR A 187 22.18 -14.60 -12.71
N ASP A 188 21.93 -15.84 -12.29
CA ASP A 188 21.26 -16.86 -13.13
C ASP A 188 19.72 -16.68 -13.18
N ALA A 189 19.19 -15.64 -12.54
CA ALA A 189 17.76 -15.35 -12.51
C ALA A 189 17.29 -14.77 -13.85
N ALA A 190 16.30 -15.40 -14.47
CA ALA A 190 15.69 -14.89 -15.69
C ALA A 190 14.85 -13.64 -15.39
N LEU A 191 15.20 -12.51 -16.01
CA LEU A 191 14.39 -11.31 -15.95
C LEU A 191 13.07 -11.54 -16.69
N GLN A 192 11.95 -11.40 -15.97
CA GLN A 192 10.61 -11.49 -16.54
C GLN A 192 10.09 -10.07 -16.83
N VAL A 193 9.93 -9.76 -18.11
CA VAL A 193 9.42 -8.44 -18.55
C VAL A 193 8.33 -8.63 -19.57
N GLU A 194 7.23 -7.93 -19.38
CA GLU A 194 6.12 -7.88 -20.31
C GLU A 194 5.67 -6.43 -20.55
N ARG A 195 4.97 -6.20 -21.63
CA ARG A 195 4.45 -4.87 -21.98
C ARG A 195 3.34 -4.49 -21.02
N ALA A 196 3.47 -3.33 -20.38
CA ALA A 196 2.42 -2.77 -19.54
C ALA A 196 1.19 -2.39 -20.39
N SER A 197 0.04 -2.66 -19.84
CA SER A 197 -1.27 -2.19 -20.27
C SER A 197 -1.72 -0.98 -19.45
N GLU A 198 -2.83 -0.34 -19.82
CA GLU A 198 -3.40 0.75 -19.02
C GLU A 198 -3.79 0.29 -17.61
N GLN A 199 -4.24 -0.98 -17.47
CA GLN A 199 -4.61 -1.56 -16.19
C GLN A 199 -3.43 -1.69 -15.23
N ASP A 200 -2.20 -1.89 -15.74
CA ASP A 200 -1.01 -2.04 -14.89
C ASP A 200 -0.71 -0.75 -14.12
N TRP A 201 -1.04 0.42 -14.69
CA TRP A 201 -0.84 1.70 -14.03
C TRP A 201 -1.81 1.94 -12.85
N GLU A 202 -2.96 1.25 -12.83
CA GLU A 202 -3.99 1.37 -11.80
C GLU A 202 -3.91 0.26 -10.75
N THR A 203 -3.02 -0.73 -10.96
CA THR A 203 -3.03 -1.96 -10.17
C THR A 203 -2.17 -1.85 -8.91
N GLU A 204 -2.77 -2.06 -7.75
CA GLU A 204 -2.08 -2.45 -6.53
C GLU A 204 -1.84 -3.96 -6.58
N TYR A 205 -0.65 -4.40 -7.00
CA TYR A 205 -0.35 -5.81 -7.22
C TYR A 205 -0.33 -6.64 -5.94
N LEU A 206 0.22 -6.09 -4.85
CA LEU A 206 0.47 -6.82 -3.59
C LEU A 206 1.27 -8.12 -3.78
N SER A 207 2.03 -8.23 -4.84
CA SER A 207 2.80 -9.38 -5.33
C SER A 207 4.16 -8.92 -5.85
N PRO A 208 5.08 -9.83 -6.22
CA PRO A 208 6.36 -9.47 -6.83
C PRO A 208 6.21 -8.99 -8.28
N ASP A 209 5.32 -8.06 -8.51
CA ASP A 209 5.07 -7.39 -9.80
C ASP A 209 5.31 -5.89 -9.64
N LEU A 210 5.91 -5.23 -10.63
CA LEU A 210 6.22 -3.81 -10.62
C LEU A 210 5.94 -3.19 -12.00
N ALA A 211 5.07 -2.18 -12.04
CA ALA A 211 4.91 -1.35 -13.22
C ALA A 211 6.09 -0.38 -13.36
N VAL A 212 6.63 -0.21 -14.57
CA VAL A 212 7.75 0.69 -14.84
C VAL A 212 7.46 1.55 -16.05
N ARG A 213 7.46 2.86 -15.87
CA ARG A 213 7.21 3.85 -16.92
C ARG A 213 8.32 4.89 -16.99
N CYS A 214 8.80 5.15 -18.20
CA CYS A 214 9.72 6.24 -18.46
C CYS A 214 8.94 7.53 -18.76
N VAL A 215 9.30 8.61 -18.11
CA VAL A 215 8.64 9.91 -18.19
C VAL A 215 9.61 10.99 -18.67
N SER A 216 9.10 12.03 -19.32
CA SER A 216 9.92 13.11 -19.88
C SER A 216 10.43 14.11 -18.84
N GLY A 217 9.95 14.00 -17.60
CA GLY A 217 10.33 14.87 -16.48
C GLY A 217 9.27 14.91 -15.38
N PRO A 218 9.43 15.82 -14.40
CA PRO A 218 8.57 15.92 -13.22
C PRO A 218 7.09 16.15 -13.56
N GLU A 219 6.79 16.98 -14.54
CA GLU A 219 5.41 17.31 -14.92
C GLU A 219 4.65 16.07 -15.38
N GLN A 220 5.31 15.21 -16.19
CA GLN A 220 4.68 13.97 -16.64
C GLN A 220 4.59 12.94 -15.51
N ALA A 221 5.56 12.91 -14.59
CA ALA A 221 5.50 12.07 -13.40
C ALA A 221 4.31 12.47 -12.50
N ILE A 222 4.15 13.76 -12.22
CA ILE A 222 3.03 14.31 -11.44
C ILE A 222 1.69 14.00 -12.12
N ALA A 223 1.60 14.21 -13.44
CA ALA A 223 0.37 13.90 -14.19
C ALA A 223 0.02 12.41 -14.12
N HIS A 224 1.01 11.52 -14.16
CA HIS A 224 0.81 10.08 -14.00
C HIS A 224 0.32 9.74 -12.58
N ILE A 225 1.01 10.25 -11.56
CA ILE A 225 0.65 10.02 -10.14
C ILE A 225 -0.76 10.53 -9.85
N ASN A 226 -1.10 11.74 -10.30
CA ASN A 226 -2.43 12.31 -10.10
C ASN A 226 -3.54 11.52 -10.80
N ARG A 227 -3.23 10.83 -11.90
CA ARG A 227 -4.20 10.02 -12.64
C ARG A 227 -4.40 8.64 -12.03
N TYR A 228 -3.32 7.97 -11.61
CA TYR A 228 -3.34 6.55 -11.24
C TYR A 228 -3.04 6.30 -9.75
N GLY A 229 -2.42 7.25 -9.07
CA GLY A 229 -2.13 7.17 -7.64
C GLY A 229 -3.37 7.24 -6.79
N THR A 230 -3.27 6.71 -5.60
CA THR A 230 -4.38 6.60 -4.63
C THR A 230 -4.24 7.56 -3.46
N MET A 231 -3.36 8.56 -3.56
CA MET A 231 -3.05 9.54 -2.49
C MET A 231 -2.58 8.87 -1.19
N HIS A 232 -1.88 7.74 -1.32
CA HIS A 232 -1.41 6.98 -0.17
C HIS A 232 0.01 7.38 0.25
N SER A 233 1.00 7.10 -0.60
CA SER A 233 2.39 7.51 -0.39
C SER A 233 3.16 7.52 -1.70
N GLU A 234 3.86 8.61 -1.94
CA GLU A 234 4.65 8.85 -3.13
C GLU A 234 6.05 9.29 -2.73
N ALA A 235 7.04 8.96 -3.53
CA ALA A 235 8.42 9.35 -3.27
C ALA A 235 9.11 9.84 -4.54
N ILE A 236 9.95 10.87 -4.38
CA ILE A 236 10.87 11.32 -5.41
C ILE A 236 12.31 11.11 -4.95
N VAL A 237 13.15 10.60 -5.84
CA VAL A 237 14.60 10.51 -5.63
C VAL A 237 15.26 11.48 -6.59
N ALA A 238 15.83 12.56 -6.05
CA ALA A 238 16.48 13.63 -6.80
C ALA A 238 17.59 14.27 -5.95
N ASP A 239 18.56 14.94 -6.58
CA ASP A 239 19.42 15.87 -5.84
C ASP A 239 18.66 17.20 -5.64
N PRO A 240 18.31 17.57 -4.41
CA PRO A 240 17.54 18.78 -4.13
C PRO A 240 18.27 20.08 -4.54
N LYS A 241 19.59 20.03 -4.71
CA LYS A 241 20.38 21.18 -5.17
C LYS A 241 20.34 21.38 -6.67
N LEU A 242 20.03 20.32 -7.44
CA LEU A 242 20.04 20.30 -8.90
C LEU A 242 18.64 20.12 -9.50
N ALA A 243 17.66 19.71 -8.72
CA ALA A 243 16.28 19.56 -9.15
C ALA A 243 15.62 20.95 -9.26
N GLU A 244 15.64 21.53 -10.45
CA GLU A 244 14.83 22.71 -10.75
C GLU A 244 13.35 22.29 -10.63
N GLY A 245 12.65 22.83 -9.63
CA GLY A 245 11.25 22.54 -9.41
C GLY A 245 10.91 21.60 -8.26
N ALA A 246 11.86 21.24 -7.39
CA ALA A 246 11.53 20.54 -6.13
C ALA A 246 10.51 21.32 -5.26
N ALA A 247 10.39 22.63 -5.46
CA ALA A 247 9.39 23.51 -4.86
C ALA A 247 7.98 23.39 -5.48
N ALA A 248 7.78 22.61 -6.53
CA ALA A 248 6.48 22.41 -7.17
C ALA A 248 5.74 21.16 -6.67
N ILE A 249 6.29 20.48 -5.66
CA ILE A 249 5.76 19.21 -5.11
C ILE A 249 5.27 19.41 -3.66
N GLU A 250 5.25 20.66 -3.15
CA GLU A 250 4.61 20.99 -1.87
C GLU A 250 3.09 21.14 -1.99
#